data_ab3a12178afe93b225842a03208dc833
#
_entry.id   ab3a12178afe93b225842a03208dc833
#
_cell.length_a   1.000
_cell.length_b   1.000
_cell.length_c   1.000
_cell.angle_alpha   90.00
_cell.angle_beta   90.00
_cell.angle_gamma   90.00
#
_symmetry.space_group_name_H-M   'P 1'
#
loop_
_entity.id
_entity.type
_entity.pdbx_description
1 polymer ?
#
loop_
_entity_poly.entity_id
_entity_poly.type
_entity_poly.pdbx_seq_one_letter_code
_entity_poly.pdbx_strand_id
1 'polypeptide(L)'
;MKKRNHVYIERKHPAAWLTAALLLASAVVRICVFAGIDGVGVWRQIVWPVVAAVLFALIVLLAGKEMLYKTALPVWLMGICAAWQVIVMAEGQALIGVAACLCALLFCVVYTVIISGRLHRYWLLVLVLLSLAVAGVVQYYVQDFWPVLPAYLLILALMVLTFAVKVHDDGHYHPTWGDRADGRLIRSTPAIDRISPYIMVNRTGANNLFSESVEITELEKYVRRKRQEGLQGFGISHVIIAAYVRTIAKYPALNRFVAGQKVYSRGEDIVLSMTVKKELALSSPDTVIKAHLNPRDTAEDVYRKFNEQVEEAKNTPLDSGMDNTAGLLSMIPGVVLKFVVWLLKTLDYFGLIPGFLLEISPFHGSAYFTSMASLGIPPVYHHLYDFGTIPVFCAFGRKRRVTETVDGETVNRKYVDLKFNLDERICDGYYYASVIKHFARILKNPSVLDEPPAVVEEDIP
;
A
#
# COMPACT_ATOMS: atom_id res chain seq x y z
N MET A 1 14.80 -18.60 4.08
CA MET A 1 13.62 -17.96 4.74
C MET A 1 12.51 -18.98 4.86
N LYS A 2 11.83 -19.12 6.02
CA LYS A 2 10.62 -19.94 6.11
C LYS A 2 9.55 -19.24 5.27
N LYS A 3 9.14 -19.81 4.14
CA LYS A 3 7.97 -19.36 3.38
C LYS A 3 6.79 -19.29 4.32
N ARG A 4 6.16 -18.12 4.44
CA ARG A 4 4.94 -17.98 5.23
C ARG A 4 3.80 -18.59 4.45
N ASN A 5 3.19 -19.62 5.00
CA ASN A 5 1.98 -20.18 4.44
C ASN A 5 0.82 -19.22 4.65
N HIS A 6 0.19 -18.78 3.60
CA HIS A 6 -0.99 -17.92 3.63
C HIS A 6 -2.24 -18.73 3.31
N VAL A 7 -3.32 -18.41 4.02
CA VAL A 7 -4.64 -18.98 3.69
C VAL A 7 -5.17 -18.20 2.52
N TYR A 8 -5.36 -18.86 1.41
CA TYR A 8 -5.82 -18.27 0.16
C TYR A 8 -7.14 -18.90 -0.27
N ILE A 9 -8.14 -18.06 -0.55
CA ILE A 9 -9.41 -18.47 -1.15
C ILE A 9 -9.52 -17.81 -2.51
N GLU A 10 -9.45 -18.60 -3.56
CA GLU A 10 -9.66 -18.09 -4.91
C GLU A 10 -11.10 -17.56 -5.10
N ARG A 11 -11.26 -16.58 -6.00
CA ARG A 11 -12.54 -15.91 -6.31
C ARG A 11 -13.66 -16.86 -6.69
N LYS A 12 -13.32 -18.07 -7.18
CA LYS A 12 -14.24 -19.13 -7.60
C LYS A 12 -14.31 -20.28 -6.59
N HIS A 13 -13.76 -20.12 -5.39
CA HIS A 13 -13.70 -21.23 -4.46
C HIS A 13 -15.10 -21.58 -3.94
N PRO A 14 -15.51 -22.87 -4.00
CA PRO A 14 -16.85 -23.31 -3.60
C PRO A 14 -17.18 -22.98 -2.14
N ALA A 15 -16.17 -22.84 -1.26
CA ALA A 15 -16.37 -22.45 0.14
C ALA A 15 -17.02 -21.08 0.29
N ALA A 16 -16.75 -20.10 -0.58
CA ALA A 16 -17.36 -18.77 -0.51
C ALA A 16 -18.86 -18.82 -0.86
N TRP A 17 -19.22 -19.59 -1.88
CA TRP A 17 -20.62 -19.81 -2.27
C TRP A 17 -21.38 -20.67 -1.28
N LEU A 18 -20.71 -21.69 -0.72
CA LEU A 18 -21.30 -22.51 0.34
C LEU A 18 -21.58 -21.67 1.60
N THR A 19 -20.68 -20.73 1.95
CA THR A 19 -20.90 -19.80 3.05
C THR A 19 -22.12 -18.91 2.81
N ALA A 20 -22.27 -18.37 1.62
CA ALA A 20 -23.45 -17.58 1.24
C ALA A 20 -24.75 -18.43 1.31
N ALA A 21 -24.69 -19.67 0.81
CA ALA A 21 -25.83 -20.60 0.88
C ALA A 21 -26.21 -20.96 2.31
N LEU A 22 -25.24 -21.18 3.21
CA LEU A 22 -25.50 -21.48 4.63
C LEU A 22 -26.09 -20.27 5.36
N LEU A 23 -25.67 -19.03 5.03
CA LEU A 23 -26.27 -17.80 5.56
C LEU A 23 -27.74 -17.68 5.13
N LEU A 24 -28.05 -17.92 3.86
CA LEU A 24 -29.41 -17.92 3.35
C LEU A 24 -30.26 -19.05 4.01
N ALA A 25 -29.71 -20.26 4.10
CA ALA A 25 -30.38 -21.37 4.77
C ALA A 25 -30.68 -21.08 6.23
N SER A 26 -29.74 -20.43 6.95
CA SER A 26 -29.98 -20.02 8.35
C SER A 26 -31.10 -18.98 8.47
N ALA A 27 -31.23 -18.05 7.52
CA ALA A 27 -32.32 -17.11 7.47
C ALA A 27 -33.68 -17.81 7.26
N VAL A 28 -33.73 -18.77 6.33
CA VAL A 28 -34.94 -19.58 6.06
C VAL A 28 -35.35 -20.42 7.27
N VAL A 29 -34.40 -21.12 7.91
CA VAL A 29 -34.67 -21.92 9.12
C VAL A 29 -35.22 -21.05 10.23
N ARG A 30 -34.70 -19.84 10.43
CA ARG A 30 -35.20 -18.88 11.40
C ARG A 30 -36.64 -18.44 11.10
N ILE A 31 -36.95 -18.11 9.87
CA ILE A 31 -38.30 -17.78 9.45
C ILE A 31 -39.26 -18.93 9.78
N CYS A 32 -38.88 -20.19 9.48
CA CYS A 32 -39.73 -21.34 9.77
C CYS A 32 -39.90 -21.63 11.27
N VAL A 33 -38.82 -21.44 12.05
CA VAL A 33 -38.86 -21.75 13.51
C VAL A 33 -39.58 -20.67 14.31
N PHE A 34 -39.46 -19.41 13.90
CA PHE A 34 -39.98 -18.26 14.68
C PHE A 34 -41.27 -17.67 14.13
N ALA A 35 -41.78 -18.14 12.98
CA ALA A 35 -43.05 -17.67 12.43
C ALA A 35 -44.28 -17.89 13.31
N GLY A 36 -44.13 -18.67 14.41
CA GLY A 36 -45.21 -18.98 15.36
C GLY A 36 -45.01 -18.43 16.77
N ILE A 37 -43.98 -17.64 17.04
CA ILE A 37 -43.72 -17.07 18.37
C ILE A 37 -44.24 -15.64 18.42
N ASP A 38 -45.35 -15.45 19.16
CA ASP A 38 -45.92 -14.14 19.42
C ASP A 38 -44.96 -13.28 20.27
N GLY A 39 -44.67 -12.08 19.81
CA GLY A 39 -43.94 -11.06 20.55
C GLY A 39 -42.64 -10.55 19.93
N VAL A 40 -42.00 -11.29 19.06
CA VAL A 40 -40.77 -10.83 18.37
C VAL A 40 -41.11 -10.36 16.96
N GLY A 41 -41.05 -9.08 16.70
CA GLY A 41 -41.42 -8.51 15.41
C GLY A 41 -40.70 -9.21 14.25
N VAL A 42 -41.46 -9.84 13.35
CA VAL A 42 -40.99 -10.59 12.16
C VAL A 42 -39.92 -9.80 11.37
N TRP A 43 -40.03 -8.49 11.37
CA TRP A 43 -39.07 -7.61 10.71
C TRP A 43 -37.65 -7.70 11.30
N ARG A 44 -37.50 -7.78 12.61
CA ARG A 44 -36.17 -7.86 13.25
C ARG A 44 -35.47 -9.19 12.98
N GLN A 45 -36.26 -10.25 12.81
CA GLN A 45 -35.70 -11.59 12.56
C GLN A 45 -35.31 -11.84 11.11
N ILE A 46 -36.00 -11.23 10.16
CA ILE A 46 -35.79 -11.43 8.73
C ILE A 46 -34.82 -10.42 8.14
N VAL A 47 -34.98 -9.16 8.48
CA VAL A 47 -34.21 -8.06 7.81
C VAL A 47 -32.72 -8.22 8.04
N TRP A 48 -32.28 -8.56 9.25
CA TRP A 48 -30.86 -8.60 9.58
C TRP A 48 -30.09 -9.73 8.89
N PRO A 49 -30.54 -11.00 8.89
CA PRO A 49 -29.90 -12.07 8.14
C PRO A 49 -29.92 -11.83 6.63
N VAL A 50 -30.99 -11.23 6.09
CA VAL A 50 -31.09 -10.90 4.66
C VAL A 50 -30.11 -9.77 4.30
N VAL A 51 -30.06 -8.71 5.08
CA VAL A 51 -29.09 -7.62 4.87
C VAL A 51 -27.66 -8.13 4.98
N ALA A 52 -27.35 -8.98 5.96
CA ALA A 52 -26.04 -9.58 6.10
C ALA A 52 -25.67 -10.50 4.93
N ALA A 53 -26.63 -11.30 4.44
CA ALA A 53 -26.41 -12.16 3.26
C ALA A 53 -26.20 -11.34 1.99
N VAL A 54 -26.96 -10.26 1.80
CA VAL A 54 -26.81 -9.36 0.65
C VAL A 54 -25.48 -8.60 0.73
N LEU A 55 -25.11 -8.06 1.87
CA LEU A 55 -23.81 -7.39 2.07
C LEU A 55 -22.66 -8.38 1.84
N PHE A 56 -22.78 -9.62 2.34
CA PHE A 56 -21.79 -10.65 2.10
C PHE A 56 -21.67 -10.97 0.60
N ALA A 57 -22.77 -11.18 -0.09
CA ALA A 57 -22.77 -11.42 -1.52
C ALA A 57 -22.15 -10.26 -2.31
N LEU A 58 -22.49 -9.02 -1.96
CA LEU A 58 -21.88 -7.83 -2.55
C LEU A 58 -20.37 -7.77 -2.30
N ILE A 59 -19.91 -8.07 -1.10
CA ILE A 59 -18.49 -8.10 -0.77
C ILE A 59 -17.76 -9.19 -1.54
N VAL A 60 -18.32 -10.39 -1.67
CA VAL A 60 -17.74 -11.49 -2.48
C VAL A 60 -17.65 -11.11 -3.96
N LEU A 61 -18.64 -10.38 -4.46
CA LEU A 61 -18.67 -9.91 -5.85
C LEU A 61 -17.71 -8.73 -6.11
N LEU A 62 -17.63 -7.79 -5.15
CA LEU A 62 -16.84 -6.57 -5.29
C LEU A 62 -15.40 -6.73 -4.78
N ALA A 63 -15.14 -7.66 -3.88
CA ALA A 63 -13.80 -7.91 -3.36
C ALA A 63 -12.89 -8.40 -4.48
N GLY A 64 -12.03 -7.53 -4.92
CA GLY A 64 -10.99 -7.81 -5.87
C GLY A 64 -10.09 -8.98 -5.43
N LYS A 65 -8.85 -8.98 -5.86
CA LYS A 65 -7.86 -10.03 -5.56
C LYS A 65 -7.38 -10.07 -4.09
N GLU A 66 -7.86 -9.21 -3.21
CA GLU A 66 -7.34 -9.06 -1.85
C GLU A 66 -7.89 -10.11 -0.88
N MET A 67 -6.98 -10.85 -0.30
CA MET A 67 -7.23 -12.01 0.56
C MET A 67 -7.95 -11.68 1.87
N LEU A 68 -7.72 -10.49 2.42
CA LEU A 68 -8.29 -10.05 3.72
C LEU A 68 -9.81 -9.96 3.66
N TYR A 69 -10.33 -9.44 2.54
CA TYR A 69 -11.78 -9.31 2.32
C TYR A 69 -12.47 -10.64 2.01
N LYS A 70 -11.72 -11.62 1.50
CA LYS A 70 -12.27 -12.92 1.09
C LYS A 70 -12.55 -13.86 2.27
N THR A 71 -11.82 -13.72 3.38
CA THR A 71 -11.90 -14.62 4.52
C THR A 71 -12.31 -13.94 5.82
N ALA A 72 -11.73 -12.79 6.17
CA ALA A 72 -11.99 -12.15 7.44
C ALA A 72 -13.37 -11.47 7.49
N LEU A 73 -13.76 -10.78 6.44
CA LEU A 73 -15.01 -10.03 6.40
C LEU A 73 -16.26 -10.92 6.45
N PRO A 74 -16.34 -12.07 5.74
CA PRO A 74 -17.42 -13.04 5.93
C PRO A 74 -17.56 -13.50 7.38
N VAL A 75 -16.44 -13.80 8.04
CA VAL A 75 -16.45 -14.24 9.45
C VAL A 75 -16.92 -13.12 10.37
N TRP A 76 -16.52 -11.88 10.12
CA TRP A 76 -17.01 -10.72 10.86
C TRP A 76 -18.51 -10.53 10.73
N LEU A 77 -19.03 -10.58 9.50
CA LEU A 77 -20.48 -10.47 9.26
C LEU A 77 -21.26 -11.59 9.94
N MET A 78 -20.74 -12.81 9.91
CA MET A 78 -21.36 -13.94 10.59
C MET A 78 -21.32 -13.80 12.10
N GLY A 79 -20.21 -13.34 12.67
CA GLY A 79 -20.09 -13.06 14.09
C GLY A 79 -21.10 -12.00 14.53
N ILE A 80 -21.24 -10.92 13.78
CA ILE A 80 -22.23 -9.87 14.03
C ILE A 80 -23.65 -10.41 13.92
N CYS A 81 -23.96 -11.22 12.91
CA CYS A 81 -25.27 -11.84 12.76
C CYS A 81 -25.60 -12.80 13.91
N ALA A 82 -24.65 -13.63 14.32
CA ALA A 82 -24.83 -14.55 15.45
C ALA A 82 -25.05 -13.78 16.77
N ALA A 83 -24.26 -12.74 17.02
CA ALA A 83 -24.41 -11.90 18.20
C ALA A 83 -25.76 -11.19 18.22
N TRP A 84 -26.20 -10.62 17.11
CA TRP A 84 -27.52 -9.99 17.00
C TRP A 84 -28.66 -10.99 17.24
N GLN A 85 -28.49 -12.23 16.77
CA GLN A 85 -29.47 -13.29 17.03
C GLN A 85 -29.63 -13.55 18.51
N VAL A 86 -28.53 -13.60 19.27
CA VAL A 86 -28.55 -13.79 20.71
C VAL A 86 -29.19 -12.58 21.41
N ILE A 87 -28.92 -11.35 20.98
CA ILE A 87 -29.52 -10.12 21.53
C ILE A 87 -31.05 -10.15 21.36
N VAL A 88 -31.53 -10.48 20.16
CA VAL A 88 -32.98 -10.51 19.89
C VAL A 88 -33.70 -11.57 20.73
N MET A 89 -33.03 -12.68 21.07
CA MET A 89 -33.58 -13.74 21.89
C MET A 89 -33.54 -13.42 23.39
N ALA A 90 -32.60 -12.59 23.80
CA ALA A 90 -32.42 -12.16 25.18
C ALA A 90 -33.30 -10.94 25.53
N GLU A 91 -34.45 -10.75 24.89
CA GLU A 91 -35.37 -9.65 25.21
C GLU A 91 -35.66 -9.62 26.72
N GLY A 92 -35.21 -8.57 27.41
CA GLY A 92 -35.23 -8.41 28.85
C GLY A 92 -33.92 -8.64 29.59
N GLN A 93 -32.88 -9.17 28.92
CA GLN A 93 -31.54 -9.39 29.52
C GLN A 93 -30.42 -8.73 28.66
N ALA A 94 -30.45 -7.41 28.60
CA ALA A 94 -29.51 -6.61 27.77
C ALA A 94 -28.03 -6.94 28.02
N LEU A 95 -27.65 -7.31 29.24
CA LEU A 95 -26.27 -7.64 29.62
C LEU A 95 -25.74 -8.88 28.89
N ILE A 96 -26.59 -9.91 28.75
CA ILE A 96 -26.21 -11.17 28.05
C ILE A 96 -26.03 -10.92 26.55
N GLY A 97 -26.94 -10.12 25.97
CA GLY A 97 -26.80 -9.72 24.56
C GLY A 97 -25.53 -8.94 24.28
N VAL A 98 -25.15 -8.00 25.14
CA VAL A 98 -23.89 -7.24 25.03
C VAL A 98 -22.69 -8.15 25.20
N ALA A 99 -22.68 -9.07 26.17
CA ALA A 99 -21.59 -10.02 26.36
C ALA A 99 -21.40 -10.93 25.14
N ALA A 100 -22.48 -11.42 24.54
CA ALA A 100 -22.45 -12.24 23.33
C ALA A 100 -21.88 -11.46 22.12
N CYS A 101 -22.26 -10.19 21.95
CA CYS A 101 -21.69 -9.31 20.94
C CYS A 101 -20.18 -9.11 21.11
N LEU A 102 -19.74 -8.84 22.34
CA LEU A 102 -18.31 -8.65 22.65
C LEU A 102 -17.51 -9.93 22.38
N CYS A 103 -18.04 -11.10 22.74
CA CYS A 103 -17.42 -12.39 22.43
C CYS A 103 -17.32 -12.64 20.91
N ALA A 104 -18.36 -12.35 20.15
CA ALA A 104 -18.36 -12.51 18.70
C ALA A 104 -17.37 -11.55 18.02
N LEU A 105 -17.29 -10.30 18.47
CA LEU A 105 -16.32 -9.33 17.99
C LEU A 105 -14.88 -9.76 18.33
N LEU A 106 -14.64 -10.20 19.56
CA LEU A 106 -13.33 -10.72 19.97
C LEU A 106 -12.91 -11.91 19.12
N PHE A 107 -13.84 -12.86 18.88
CA PHE A 107 -13.60 -13.98 17.96
C PHE A 107 -13.20 -13.50 16.57
N CYS A 108 -13.93 -12.54 15.99
CA CYS A 108 -13.62 -11.99 14.67
C CYS A 108 -12.23 -11.34 14.61
N VAL A 109 -11.86 -10.58 15.65
CA VAL A 109 -10.52 -9.96 15.75
C VAL A 109 -9.43 -11.03 15.80
N VAL A 110 -9.57 -12.02 16.67
CA VAL A 110 -8.56 -13.08 16.81
C VAL A 110 -8.48 -13.94 15.55
N TYR A 111 -9.60 -14.26 14.92
CA TYR A 111 -9.64 -14.96 13.65
C TYR A 111 -8.90 -14.18 12.54
N THR A 112 -9.11 -12.87 12.47
CA THR A 112 -8.38 -12.01 11.53
C THR A 112 -6.86 -12.05 11.76
N VAL A 113 -6.43 -12.05 13.04
CA VAL A 113 -5.02 -12.17 13.43
C VAL A 113 -4.45 -13.54 13.05
N ILE A 114 -5.23 -14.61 13.16
CA ILE A 114 -4.82 -15.98 12.78
C ILE A 114 -4.63 -16.09 11.27
N ILE A 115 -5.59 -15.58 10.47
CA ILE A 115 -5.51 -15.58 9.02
C ILE A 115 -4.28 -14.81 8.55
N SER A 116 -3.92 -13.73 9.25
CA SER A 116 -2.72 -12.97 8.94
C SER A 116 -1.40 -13.72 9.21
N GLY A 117 -1.47 -14.98 9.62
CA GLY A 117 -0.31 -15.87 9.83
C GLY A 117 0.50 -15.61 11.10
N ARG A 118 -0.03 -14.82 12.05
CA ARG A 118 0.68 -14.48 13.31
C ARG A 118 0.50 -15.50 14.42
N LEU A 119 -0.59 -16.29 14.37
CA LEU A 119 -0.91 -17.30 15.38
C LEU A 119 -1.00 -18.68 14.75
N HIS A 120 -0.62 -19.72 15.52
CA HIS A 120 -0.68 -21.09 15.06
C HIS A 120 -2.13 -21.59 14.98
N ARG A 121 -2.45 -22.47 14.01
CA ARG A 121 -3.82 -22.99 13.75
C ARG A 121 -4.48 -23.65 14.97
N TYR A 122 -3.72 -24.18 15.92
CA TYR A 122 -4.27 -24.78 17.14
C TYR A 122 -5.05 -23.78 18.01
N TRP A 123 -4.71 -22.50 17.97
CA TRP A 123 -5.46 -21.46 18.66
C TRP A 123 -6.87 -21.27 18.12
N LEU A 124 -7.09 -21.58 16.85
CA LEU A 124 -8.43 -21.60 16.27
C LEU A 124 -9.33 -22.63 16.96
N LEU A 125 -8.78 -23.84 17.21
CA LEU A 125 -9.50 -24.89 17.94
C LEU A 125 -9.84 -24.45 19.37
N VAL A 126 -8.91 -23.82 20.08
CA VAL A 126 -9.16 -23.27 21.42
C VAL A 126 -10.25 -22.21 21.41
N LEU A 127 -10.26 -21.32 20.40
CA LEU A 127 -11.29 -20.30 20.25
C LEU A 127 -12.66 -20.88 19.92
N VAL A 128 -12.72 -21.95 19.10
CA VAL A 128 -13.96 -22.69 18.85
C VAL A 128 -14.52 -23.23 20.15
N LEU A 129 -13.69 -23.92 20.92
CA LEU A 129 -14.10 -24.50 22.20
C LEU A 129 -14.55 -23.44 23.21
N LEU A 130 -13.83 -22.30 23.25
CA LEU A 130 -14.17 -21.18 24.14
C LEU A 130 -15.47 -20.51 23.71
N SER A 131 -15.71 -20.34 22.41
CA SER A 131 -16.95 -19.82 21.86
C SER A 131 -18.15 -20.74 22.16
N LEU A 132 -17.95 -22.05 22.04
CA LEU A 132 -18.98 -23.04 22.40
C LEU A 132 -19.25 -23.06 23.91
N ALA A 133 -18.23 -22.91 24.76
CA ALA A 133 -18.38 -22.81 26.21
C ALA A 133 -19.17 -21.56 26.61
N VAL A 134 -18.80 -20.38 26.05
CA VAL A 134 -19.52 -19.13 26.26
C VAL A 134 -20.98 -19.24 25.80
N ALA A 135 -21.17 -19.86 24.63
CA ALA A 135 -22.49 -20.12 24.10
C ALA A 135 -23.32 -21.01 25.03
N GLY A 136 -22.73 -22.04 25.60
CA GLY A 136 -23.38 -22.92 26.59
C GLY A 136 -23.76 -22.20 27.89
N VAL A 137 -22.91 -21.30 28.39
CA VAL A 137 -23.20 -20.46 29.55
C VAL A 137 -24.36 -19.51 29.27
N VAL A 138 -24.33 -18.82 28.12
CA VAL A 138 -25.45 -17.93 27.72
C VAL A 138 -26.75 -18.72 27.61
N GLN A 139 -26.67 -19.91 27.04
CA GLN A 139 -27.79 -20.83 26.90
C GLN A 139 -28.43 -21.24 28.26
N TYR A 140 -27.59 -21.53 29.25
CA TYR A 140 -28.01 -21.91 30.58
C TYR A 140 -28.88 -20.80 31.25
N TYR A 141 -28.53 -19.55 31.00
CA TYR A 141 -29.27 -18.41 31.55
C TYR A 141 -30.53 -18.04 30.74
N VAL A 142 -30.59 -18.34 29.45
CA VAL A 142 -31.72 -17.98 28.57
C VAL A 142 -32.82 -19.06 28.54
N GLN A 143 -32.55 -20.26 29.03
CA GLN A 143 -33.47 -21.43 29.20
C GLN A 143 -34.15 -21.97 27.92
N ASP A 144 -33.97 -21.39 26.74
CA ASP A 144 -34.59 -21.82 25.50
C ASP A 144 -33.53 -22.26 24.48
N PHE A 145 -33.30 -23.58 24.39
CA PHE A 145 -32.23 -24.17 23.57
C PHE A 145 -32.53 -24.19 22.05
N TRP A 146 -33.72 -24.56 21.70
CA TRP A 146 -34.07 -24.87 20.32
C TRP A 146 -33.92 -23.70 19.34
N PRO A 147 -34.28 -22.46 19.70
CA PRO A 147 -34.13 -21.32 18.82
C PRO A 147 -32.68 -20.92 18.54
N VAL A 148 -31.74 -21.26 19.41
CA VAL A 148 -30.32 -20.86 19.32
C VAL A 148 -29.48 -21.91 18.61
N LEU A 149 -29.92 -23.16 18.58
CA LEU A 149 -29.22 -24.28 17.95
C LEU A 149 -28.81 -24.05 16.47
N PRO A 150 -29.67 -23.48 15.60
CA PRO A 150 -29.27 -23.21 14.21
C PRO A 150 -28.11 -22.22 14.10
N ALA A 151 -28.03 -21.21 15.00
CA ALA A 151 -26.93 -20.25 15.01
C ALA A 151 -25.61 -20.92 15.40
N TYR A 152 -25.64 -21.83 16.38
CA TYR A 152 -24.45 -22.60 16.77
C TYR A 152 -23.98 -23.55 15.69
N LEU A 153 -24.90 -24.28 15.03
CA LEU A 153 -24.58 -25.17 13.94
C LEU A 153 -23.98 -24.39 12.76
N LEU A 154 -24.49 -23.19 12.50
CA LEU A 154 -23.93 -22.34 11.46
C LEU A 154 -22.51 -21.90 11.82
N ILE A 155 -22.26 -21.41 13.04
CA ILE A 155 -20.93 -21.03 13.51
C ILE A 155 -19.97 -22.20 13.42
N LEU A 156 -20.39 -23.40 13.87
CA LEU A 156 -19.60 -24.61 13.79
C LEU A 156 -19.29 -25.01 12.34
N ALA A 157 -20.29 -24.99 11.45
CA ALA A 157 -20.10 -25.30 10.04
C ALA A 157 -19.12 -24.36 9.36
N LEU A 158 -19.16 -23.07 9.71
CA LEU A 158 -18.27 -22.06 9.18
C LEU A 158 -16.84 -22.20 9.71
N MET A 159 -16.70 -22.59 10.98
CA MET A 159 -15.40 -22.93 11.56
C MET A 159 -14.80 -24.16 10.88
N VAL A 160 -15.58 -25.21 10.62
CA VAL A 160 -15.13 -26.40 9.86
C VAL A 160 -14.72 -26.02 8.44
N LEU A 161 -15.47 -25.15 7.77
CA LEU A 161 -15.13 -24.64 6.45
C LEU A 161 -13.80 -23.87 6.44
N THR A 162 -13.51 -23.08 7.48
CA THR A 162 -12.23 -22.36 7.58
C THR A 162 -11.05 -23.32 7.76
N PHE A 163 -11.24 -24.47 8.41
CA PHE A 163 -10.22 -25.52 8.48
C PHE A 163 -10.04 -26.27 7.14
N ALA A 164 -11.09 -26.37 6.34
CA ALA A 164 -11.03 -27.02 5.02
C ALA A 164 -10.33 -26.15 3.96
N VAL A 165 -10.12 -24.86 4.23
CA VAL A 165 -9.39 -23.97 3.34
C VAL A 165 -7.93 -24.42 3.23
N LYS A 166 -7.52 -24.84 2.03
CA LYS A 166 -6.14 -25.24 1.78
C LYS A 166 -5.23 -23.99 1.85
N VAL A 167 -4.09 -24.15 2.51
CA VAL A 167 -2.99 -23.22 2.42
C VAL A 167 -2.31 -23.42 1.08
N HIS A 168 -2.34 -22.42 0.24
CA HIS A 168 -1.68 -22.43 -1.05
C HIS A 168 -0.51 -21.45 -1.00
N ASP A 169 0.69 -21.91 -1.29
CA ASP A 169 1.87 -21.07 -1.48
C ASP A 169 2.09 -20.96 -3.01
N ASP A 170 1.66 -19.86 -3.59
CA ASP A 170 1.81 -19.56 -5.02
C ASP A 170 3.16 -18.88 -5.33
N GLY A 171 4.03 -18.74 -4.33
CA GLY A 171 5.32 -18.08 -4.47
C GLY A 171 5.24 -16.55 -4.48
N HIS A 172 4.05 -15.97 -4.45
CA HIS A 172 3.85 -14.52 -4.39
C HIS A 172 3.71 -14.00 -2.97
N TYR A 173 4.04 -12.71 -2.78
CA TYR A 173 3.79 -12.05 -1.51
C TYR A 173 2.30 -11.74 -1.34
N HIS A 174 1.72 -12.19 -0.24
CA HIS A 174 0.36 -11.85 0.14
C HIS A 174 0.36 -10.86 1.32
N PRO A 175 -0.45 -9.79 1.25
CA PRO A 175 -0.56 -8.81 2.33
C PRO A 175 -0.89 -9.48 3.66
N THR A 176 -0.24 -9.05 4.71
CA THR A 176 -0.44 -9.53 6.08
C THR A 176 -0.93 -8.40 6.98
N TRP A 177 -1.40 -8.74 8.19
CA TRP A 177 -1.83 -7.73 9.15
C TRP A 177 -0.78 -6.64 9.38
N GLY A 178 -1.17 -5.39 9.23
CA GLY A 178 -0.32 -4.21 9.37
C GLY A 178 0.37 -3.77 8.10
N ASP A 179 0.19 -4.48 6.98
CA ASP A 179 0.60 -4.00 5.66
C ASP A 179 -0.37 -2.92 5.17
N ARG A 180 0.13 -2.08 4.29
CA ARG A 180 -0.62 -1.00 3.63
C ARG A 180 -0.95 -1.40 2.20
N ALA A 181 -1.88 -0.69 1.59
CA ALA A 181 -2.19 -0.86 0.17
C ALA A 181 -0.97 -0.55 -0.74
N ASP A 182 -0.08 0.32 -0.26
CA ASP A 182 1.09 0.80 -1.00
C ASP A 182 2.43 0.24 -0.48
N GLY A 183 2.41 -0.75 0.44
CA GLY A 183 3.66 -1.35 0.90
C GLY A 183 3.55 -2.37 2.01
N ARG A 184 4.53 -3.25 2.06
CA ARG A 184 4.72 -4.30 3.05
C ARG A 184 5.42 -3.77 4.30
N LEU A 185 4.89 -4.04 5.49
CA LEU A 185 5.53 -3.69 6.75
C LEU A 185 6.83 -4.49 6.95
N ILE A 186 7.93 -3.80 7.18
CA ILE A 186 9.21 -4.42 7.55
C ILE A 186 9.17 -4.81 9.04
N ARG A 187 9.40 -6.10 9.33
CA ARG A 187 9.27 -6.66 10.68
C ARG A 187 10.62 -7.05 11.31
N SER A 188 11.65 -7.18 10.49
CA SER A 188 12.98 -7.68 10.88
C SER A 188 14.03 -6.58 11.00
N THR A 189 13.63 -5.30 11.03
CA THR A 189 14.56 -4.19 11.25
C THR A 189 15.24 -4.29 12.63
N PRO A 190 16.51 -3.86 12.76
CA PRO A 190 17.18 -3.69 14.04
C PRO A 190 16.37 -2.84 15.03
N ALA A 191 16.59 -3.02 16.33
CA ALA A 191 15.83 -2.33 17.36
C ALA A 191 15.93 -0.80 17.24
N ILE A 192 17.10 -0.29 16.91
CA ILE A 192 17.33 1.15 16.75
C ILE A 192 16.53 1.72 15.57
N ASP A 193 16.44 1.01 14.45
CA ASP A 193 15.69 1.47 13.27
C ASP A 193 14.18 1.49 13.54
N ARG A 194 13.69 0.62 14.44
CA ARG A 194 12.29 0.63 14.88
C ARG A 194 11.95 1.81 15.79
N ILE A 195 12.93 2.31 16.54
CA ILE A 195 12.77 3.45 17.45
C ILE A 195 12.97 4.76 16.72
N SER A 196 13.84 4.79 15.72
CA SER A 196 14.22 5.99 14.95
C SER A 196 13.02 6.80 14.43
N PRO A 197 11.94 6.22 13.86
CA PRO A 197 10.76 7.00 13.43
C PRO A 197 9.98 7.66 14.57
N TYR A 198 10.16 7.24 15.82
CA TYR A 198 9.55 7.89 16.99
C TYR A 198 10.38 9.06 17.50
N ILE A 199 11.70 9.01 17.31
CA ILE A 199 12.63 10.09 17.65
C ILE A 199 12.57 11.17 16.58
N MET A 200 12.69 10.77 15.31
CA MET A 200 12.58 11.64 14.14
C MET A 200 11.14 11.58 13.60
N VAL A 201 10.25 12.37 14.20
CA VAL A 201 8.80 12.28 13.92
C VAL A 201 8.46 12.70 12.49
N ASN A 202 9.11 13.76 12.00
CA ASN A 202 8.86 14.40 10.71
C ASN A 202 9.97 14.09 9.70
N ARG A 203 9.65 14.05 8.40
CA ARG A 203 10.63 13.88 7.32
C ARG A 203 11.61 15.05 7.26
N THR A 204 11.11 16.25 7.47
CA THR A 204 11.95 17.45 7.51
C THR A 204 12.99 17.41 8.63
N GLY A 205 12.72 16.72 9.73
CA GLY A 205 13.68 16.49 10.82
C GLY A 205 14.62 15.30 10.59
N ALA A 206 14.34 14.47 9.59
CA ALA A 206 15.11 13.29 9.25
C ALA A 206 15.86 13.41 7.92
N ASN A 207 16.12 14.63 7.47
CA ASN A 207 16.73 14.93 6.18
C ASN A 207 18.23 14.63 6.18
N ASN A 208 18.70 13.81 5.23
CA ASN A 208 20.08 13.72 4.83
C ASN A 208 20.29 14.35 3.44
N LEU A 209 21.13 15.35 3.35
CA LEU A 209 21.37 16.13 2.15
C LEU A 209 22.69 15.69 1.48
N PHE A 210 22.59 15.19 0.25
CA PHE A 210 23.74 14.77 -0.54
C PHE A 210 23.86 15.56 -1.84
N SER A 211 25.10 15.78 -2.26
CA SER A 211 25.42 16.40 -3.54
C SER A 211 26.37 15.51 -4.31
N GLU A 212 26.04 15.23 -5.57
CA GLU A 212 26.89 14.48 -6.48
C GLU A 212 27.07 15.25 -7.79
N SER A 213 28.31 15.30 -8.29
CA SER A 213 28.64 15.88 -9.60
C SER A 213 29.07 14.76 -10.54
N VAL A 214 28.32 14.52 -11.57
CA VAL A 214 28.59 13.44 -12.52
C VAL A 214 29.12 14.01 -13.82
N GLU A 215 30.29 13.53 -14.25
CA GLU A 215 30.82 13.78 -15.58
C GLU A 215 29.98 13.05 -16.62
N ILE A 216 29.54 13.76 -17.67
CA ILE A 216 28.46 13.30 -18.55
C ILE A 216 28.91 13.01 -19.99
N THR A 217 30.18 12.89 -20.27
CA THR A 217 30.65 12.62 -21.64
C THR A 217 30.12 11.30 -22.18
N GLU A 218 30.24 10.22 -21.42
CA GLU A 218 29.73 8.90 -21.84
C GLU A 218 28.20 8.88 -21.82
N LEU A 219 27.57 9.58 -20.89
CA LEU A 219 26.14 9.71 -20.82
C LEU A 219 25.55 10.47 -22.02
N GLU A 220 26.25 11.54 -22.51
CA GLU A 220 25.86 12.24 -23.74
C GLU A 220 26.02 11.38 -24.99
N LYS A 221 27.08 10.55 -25.06
CA LYS A 221 27.24 9.55 -26.13
C LYS A 221 26.12 8.53 -26.13
N TYR A 222 25.78 8.01 -24.95
CA TYR A 222 24.69 7.06 -24.75
C TYR A 222 23.36 7.64 -25.21
N VAL A 223 23.02 8.86 -24.78
CA VAL A 223 21.78 9.55 -25.18
C VAL A 223 21.72 9.74 -26.70
N ARG A 224 22.84 10.13 -27.33
CA ARG A 224 22.89 10.27 -28.79
C ARG A 224 22.65 8.95 -29.50
N ARG A 225 23.28 7.86 -29.03
CA ARG A 225 23.08 6.52 -29.57
C ARG A 225 21.61 6.11 -29.49
N LYS A 226 20.98 6.25 -28.33
CA LYS A 226 19.58 5.89 -28.15
C LYS A 226 18.61 6.69 -29.02
N ARG A 227 18.93 7.96 -29.32
CA ARG A 227 18.16 8.76 -30.26
C ARG A 227 18.32 8.27 -31.70
N GLN A 228 19.52 7.82 -32.07
CA GLN A 228 19.79 7.22 -33.39
C GLN A 228 19.09 5.86 -33.54
N GLU A 229 18.92 5.11 -32.44
CA GLU A 229 18.17 3.86 -32.39
C GLU A 229 16.64 4.08 -32.46
N GLY A 230 16.16 5.32 -32.56
CA GLY A 230 14.75 5.67 -32.77
C GLY A 230 14.02 6.22 -31.55
N LEU A 231 14.65 6.34 -30.36
CA LEU A 231 14.02 6.89 -29.16
C LEU A 231 14.03 8.43 -29.21
N GLN A 232 13.08 8.99 -29.93
CA GLN A 232 12.94 10.45 -30.08
C GLN A 232 12.67 11.12 -28.74
N GLY A 233 13.46 12.19 -28.40
CA GLY A 233 13.28 12.89 -27.13
C GLY A 233 13.95 12.20 -25.94
N PHE A 234 14.59 11.03 -26.12
CA PHE A 234 15.39 10.40 -25.06
C PHE A 234 16.46 11.38 -24.55
N GLY A 235 16.54 11.57 -23.24
CA GLY A 235 17.38 12.58 -22.62
C GLY A 235 18.05 12.11 -21.34
N ILE A 236 18.87 13.00 -20.76
CA ILE A 236 19.61 12.74 -19.51
C ILE A 236 18.65 12.39 -18.35
N SER A 237 17.48 12.99 -18.30
CA SER A 237 16.45 12.68 -17.29
C SER A 237 16.06 11.21 -17.29
N HIS A 238 15.85 10.62 -18.47
CA HIS A 238 15.51 9.20 -18.59
C HIS A 238 16.64 8.30 -18.09
N VAL A 239 17.90 8.67 -18.36
CA VAL A 239 19.06 7.90 -17.87
C VAL A 239 19.22 8.03 -16.35
N ILE A 240 19.00 9.22 -15.78
CA ILE A 240 19.02 9.45 -14.32
C ILE A 240 17.95 8.60 -13.64
N ILE A 241 16.72 8.59 -14.18
CA ILE A 241 15.61 7.78 -13.64
C ILE A 241 15.93 6.29 -13.78
N ALA A 242 16.38 5.83 -14.94
CA ALA A 242 16.75 4.43 -15.16
C ALA A 242 17.90 3.97 -14.25
N ALA A 243 18.88 4.85 -14.00
CA ALA A 243 19.97 4.57 -13.04
C ALA A 243 19.45 4.46 -11.61
N TYR A 244 18.44 5.27 -11.22
CA TYR A 244 17.80 5.17 -9.93
C TYR A 244 17.03 3.84 -9.77
N VAL A 245 16.24 3.47 -10.77
CA VAL A 245 15.52 2.19 -10.81
C VAL A 245 16.49 1.01 -10.71
N ARG A 246 17.58 1.04 -11.49
CA ARG A 246 18.64 0.02 -11.46
C ARG A 246 19.34 -0.02 -10.09
N THR A 247 19.46 1.11 -9.42
CA THR A 247 20.04 1.17 -8.07
C THR A 247 19.14 0.49 -7.05
N ILE A 248 17.82 0.63 -7.15
CA ILE A 248 16.85 -0.08 -6.30
C ILE A 248 16.95 -1.59 -6.50
N ALA A 249 17.18 -2.07 -7.72
CA ALA A 249 17.35 -3.50 -7.98
C ALA A 249 18.45 -4.14 -7.11
N LYS A 250 19.49 -3.38 -6.77
CA LYS A 250 20.59 -3.82 -5.91
C LYS A 250 20.45 -3.40 -4.46
N TYR A 251 19.80 -2.26 -4.22
CA TYR A 251 19.64 -1.64 -2.91
C TYR A 251 18.16 -1.41 -2.60
N PRO A 252 17.39 -2.47 -2.30
CA PRO A 252 15.94 -2.40 -2.18
C PRO A 252 15.44 -1.53 -1.01
N ALA A 253 16.27 -1.30 0.03
CA ALA A 253 15.91 -0.39 1.11
C ALA A 253 15.71 1.07 0.65
N LEU A 254 16.22 1.45 -0.53
CA LEU A 254 15.95 2.75 -1.13
C LEU A 254 14.47 2.92 -1.54
N ASN A 255 13.73 1.80 -1.69
CA ASN A 255 12.29 1.78 -2.00
C ASN A 255 11.41 1.59 -0.75
N ARG A 256 11.97 1.85 0.44
CA ARG A 256 11.23 1.88 1.70
C ARG A 256 10.63 3.26 1.94
N PHE A 257 9.64 3.32 2.81
CA PHE A 257 9.07 4.57 3.30
C PHE A 257 8.61 4.45 4.75
N VAL A 258 8.39 5.58 5.40
CA VAL A 258 7.86 5.64 6.76
C VAL A 258 6.43 6.17 6.72
N ALA A 259 5.52 5.45 7.37
CA ALA A 259 4.16 5.89 7.63
C ALA A 259 3.71 5.34 9.00
N GLY A 260 2.97 6.13 9.77
CA GLY A 260 2.55 5.72 11.11
C GLY A 260 3.71 5.29 12.01
N GLN A 261 4.88 5.93 11.86
CA GLN A 261 6.12 5.62 12.59
C GLN A 261 6.59 4.18 12.43
N LYS A 262 6.29 3.56 11.28
CA LYS A 262 6.73 2.23 10.89
C LYS A 262 7.36 2.29 9.51
N VAL A 263 8.31 1.39 9.27
CA VAL A 263 9.01 1.28 8.00
C VAL A 263 8.31 0.25 7.13
N TYR A 264 8.04 0.63 5.89
CA TYR A 264 7.42 -0.22 4.87
C TYR A 264 8.31 -0.33 3.65
N SER A 265 8.20 -1.43 2.91
CA SER A 265 8.83 -1.62 1.61
C SER A 265 7.77 -1.68 0.51
N ARG A 266 7.99 -0.98 -0.61
CA ARG A 266 7.14 -1.08 -1.81
C ARG A 266 7.46 -2.33 -2.64
N GLY A 267 8.51 -3.07 -2.29
CA GLY A 267 8.96 -4.23 -3.06
C GLY A 267 9.42 -3.83 -4.46
N GLU A 268 8.86 -4.48 -5.47
CA GLU A 268 9.20 -4.22 -6.88
C GLU A 268 8.40 -3.05 -7.52
N ASP A 269 7.44 -2.45 -6.83
CA ASP A 269 6.72 -1.29 -7.35
C ASP A 269 7.48 0.00 -7.03
N ILE A 270 8.08 0.60 -8.05
CA ILE A 270 8.83 1.86 -7.95
C ILE A 270 7.97 2.98 -8.50
N VAL A 271 7.38 3.76 -7.61
CA VAL A 271 6.49 4.87 -7.97
C VAL A 271 7.25 6.18 -8.00
N LEU A 272 7.53 6.70 -9.19
CA LEU A 272 8.25 7.95 -9.37
C LEU A 272 7.30 9.09 -9.73
N SER A 273 7.41 10.19 -8.99
CA SER A 273 6.70 11.43 -9.28
C SER A 273 7.62 12.47 -9.88
N MET A 274 7.12 13.24 -10.84
CA MET A 274 7.85 14.37 -11.43
C MET A 274 6.90 15.50 -11.80
N THR A 275 7.30 16.74 -11.53
CA THR A 275 6.59 17.92 -12.01
C THR A 275 6.91 18.19 -13.47
N VAL A 276 5.87 18.34 -14.27
CA VAL A 276 5.96 18.70 -15.69
C VAL A 276 5.12 19.96 -15.91
N LYS A 277 5.68 20.95 -16.61
CA LYS A 277 4.91 22.09 -17.10
C LYS A 277 4.39 21.79 -18.49
N LYS A 278 3.09 22.07 -18.74
CA LYS A 278 2.50 21.97 -20.08
C LYS A 278 3.13 22.99 -21.03
N GLU A 279 3.37 24.19 -20.53
CA GLU A 279 4.04 25.28 -21.23
C GLU A 279 5.09 25.95 -20.32
N LEU A 280 6.20 26.38 -20.89
CA LEU A 280 7.24 27.13 -20.15
C LEU A 280 6.84 28.61 -19.96
N ALA A 281 5.68 28.83 -19.37
CA ALA A 281 5.14 30.15 -19.02
C ALA A 281 4.93 30.28 -17.51
N LEU A 282 5.08 31.50 -16.97
CA LEU A 282 4.84 31.75 -15.54
C LEU A 282 3.38 31.44 -15.14
N SER A 283 2.43 31.62 -16.03
CA SER A 283 1.01 31.36 -15.81
C SER A 283 0.62 29.89 -16.01
N SER A 284 1.51 29.04 -16.56
CA SER A 284 1.20 27.64 -16.79
C SER A 284 1.23 26.87 -15.47
N PRO A 285 0.17 26.13 -15.11
CA PRO A 285 0.13 25.32 -13.91
C PRO A 285 1.13 24.17 -13.99
N ASP A 286 1.62 23.76 -12.82
CA ASP A 286 2.48 22.60 -12.66
C ASP A 286 1.59 21.35 -12.58
N THR A 287 1.86 20.35 -13.41
CA THR A 287 1.21 19.04 -13.35
C THR A 287 2.18 18.01 -12.85
N VAL A 288 1.77 17.15 -11.91
CA VAL A 288 2.61 16.05 -11.41
C VAL A 288 2.19 14.78 -12.13
N ILE A 289 3.17 14.14 -12.75
CA ILE A 289 3.01 12.80 -13.32
C ILE A 289 3.54 11.75 -12.33
N LYS A 290 2.93 10.57 -12.36
CA LYS A 290 3.35 9.37 -11.63
C LYS A 290 3.61 8.25 -12.61
N ALA A 291 4.80 7.65 -12.53
CA ALA A 291 5.16 6.49 -13.34
C ALA A 291 5.46 5.29 -12.45
N HIS A 292 4.84 4.14 -12.76
CA HIS A 292 5.10 2.86 -12.12
C HIS A 292 6.19 2.11 -12.90
N LEU A 293 7.31 1.92 -12.23
CA LEU A 293 8.50 1.26 -12.78
C LEU A 293 8.80 -0.01 -11.99
N ASN A 294 9.53 -0.92 -12.63
CA ASN A 294 9.97 -2.17 -12.02
C ASN A 294 11.50 -2.19 -11.94
N PRO A 295 12.14 -2.79 -10.92
CA PRO A 295 13.58 -2.92 -10.84
C PRO A 295 14.24 -3.59 -12.05
N ARG A 296 13.48 -4.35 -12.83
CA ARG A 296 13.93 -5.02 -14.06
C ARG A 296 13.87 -4.14 -15.31
N ASP A 297 13.27 -2.96 -15.22
CA ASP A 297 13.10 -2.07 -16.36
C ASP A 297 14.46 -1.62 -16.91
N THR A 298 14.56 -1.64 -18.22
CA THR A 298 15.67 -1.08 -19.01
C THR A 298 15.51 0.43 -19.18
N ALA A 299 16.54 1.10 -19.71
CA ALA A 299 16.42 2.53 -20.03
C ALA A 299 15.32 2.81 -21.07
N GLU A 300 15.05 1.88 -21.97
CA GLU A 300 13.98 1.97 -22.95
C GLU A 300 12.59 1.78 -22.32
N ASP A 301 12.44 0.82 -21.40
CA ASP A 301 11.20 0.64 -20.65
C ASP A 301 10.86 1.88 -19.82
N VAL A 302 11.85 2.43 -19.13
CA VAL A 302 11.71 3.68 -18.37
C VAL A 302 11.30 4.84 -19.29
N TYR A 303 11.95 4.97 -20.45
CA TYR A 303 11.60 5.98 -21.44
C TYR A 303 10.14 5.85 -21.89
N ARG A 304 9.72 4.64 -22.26
CA ARG A 304 8.37 4.37 -22.74
C ARG A 304 7.31 4.68 -21.67
N LYS A 305 7.46 4.09 -20.49
CA LYS A 305 6.51 4.26 -19.37
C LYS A 305 6.42 5.72 -18.89
N PHE A 306 7.56 6.41 -18.88
CA PHE A 306 7.60 7.80 -18.45
C PHE A 306 6.98 8.75 -19.48
N ASN A 307 7.29 8.56 -20.76
CA ASN A 307 6.71 9.39 -21.83
C ASN A 307 5.23 9.15 -22.02
N GLU A 308 4.73 7.94 -21.80
CA GLU A 308 3.29 7.65 -21.78
C GLU A 308 2.57 8.55 -20.77
N GLN A 309 3.09 8.68 -19.54
CA GLN A 309 2.53 9.57 -18.53
C GLN A 309 2.67 11.06 -18.89
N VAL A 310 3.77 11.45 -19.53
CA VAL A 310 3.97 12.83 -20.01
C VAL A 310 2.97 13.18 -21.10
N GLU A 311 2.76 12.30 -22.07
CA GLU A 311 1.81 12.53 -23.17
C GLU A 311 0.36 12.51 -22.65
N GLU A 312 0.03 11.61 -21.74
CA GLU A 312 -1.26 11.62 -21.07
C GLU A 312 -1.52 12.95 -20.34
N ALA A 313 -0.54 13.43 -19.57
CA ALA A 313 -0.62 14.70 -18.85
C ALA A 313 -0.75 15.91 -19.78
N LYS A 314 -0.09 15.89 -20.96
CA LYS A 314 -0.22 16.96 -21.95
C LYS A 314 -1.58 16.95 -22.65
N ASN A 315 -2.09 15.77 -22.98
CA ASN A 315 -3.35 15.60 -23.71
C ASN A 315 -4.58 15.74 -22.81
N THR A 316 -4.41 15.62 -21.49
CA THR A 316 -5.50 15.76 -20.55
C THR A 316 -5.81 17.26 -20.34
N PRO A 317 -7.10 17.69 -20.39
CA PRO A 317 -7.46 19.08 -20.14
C PRO A 317 -6.91 19.60 -18.80
N LEU A 318 -6.73 20.93 -18.69
CA LEU A 318 -6.26 21.59 -17.45
C LEU A 318 -7.15 21.29 -16.22
N ASP A 319 -8.37 20.85 -16.48
CA ASP A 319 -9.39 20.48 -15.48
C ASP A 319 -9.29 19.03 -14.99
N SER A 320 -8.19 18.35 -15.13
CA SER A 320 -8.08 16.94 -14.77
C SER A 320 -7.66 16.69 -13.31
N GLY A 321 -8.30 15.70 -12.74
CA GLY A 321 -7.95 14.94 -11.52
C GLY A 321 -7.42 15.73 -10.33
N MET A 322 -6.15 16.11 -10.35
CA MET A 322 -5.49 16.78 -9.22
C MET A 322 -5.82 18.26 -9.14
N ASP A 323 -5.90 18.96 -10.29
CA ASP A 323 -6.24 20.40 -10.33
C ASP A 323 -7.70 20.60 -9.94
N ASN A 324 -8.60 19.71 -10.37
CA ASN A 324 -9.99 19.70 -9.93
C ASN A 324 -10.13 19.39 -8.45
N THR A 325 -9.34 18.44 -7.93
CA THR A 325 -9.33 18.13 -6.50
C THR A 325 -8.79 19.30 -5.69
N ALA A 326 -7.72 19.95 -6.14
CA ALA A 326 -7.18 21.16 -5.50
C ALA A 326 -8.16 22.34 -5.62
N GLY A 327 -8.81 22.52 -6.78
CA GLY A 327 -9.85 23.52 -7.01
C GLY A 327 -11.04 23.32 -6.07
N LEU A 328 -11.54 22.08 -5.97
CA LEU A 328 -12.63 21.74 -5.05
C LEU A 328 -12.22 21.96 -3.58
N LEU A 329 -11.00 21.55 -3.21
CA LEU A 329 -10.49 21.77 -1.87
C LEU A 329 -10.31 23.26 -1.56
N SER A 330 -9.97 24.10 -2.53
CA SER A 330 -9.80 25.54 -2.34
C SER A 330 -11.14 26.28 -2.06
N MET A 331 -12.26 25.69 -2.43
CA MET A 331 -13.61 26.22 -2.14
C MET A 331 -14.09 25.91 -0.72
N ILE A 332 -13.39 25.01 -0.04
CA ILE A 332 -13.73 24.59 1.33
C ILE A 332 -13.24 25.64 2.32
N PRO A 333 -14.07 26.06 3.31
CA PRO A 333 -13.60 26.97 4.38
C PRO A 333 -12.35 26.41 5.08
N GLY A 334 -11.36 27.27 5.36
CA GLY A 334 -10.05 26.87 5.85
C GLY A 334 -10.07 25.99 7.11
N VAL A 335 -11.05 26.17 8.00
CA VAL A 335 -11.24 25.34 9.19
C VAL A 335 -11.62 23.91 8.82
N VAL A 336 -12.53 23.75 7.85
CA VAL A 336 -12.96 22.45 7.34
C VAL A 336 -11.81 21.79 6.57
N LEU A 337 -11.09 22.54 5.75
CA LEU A 337 -9.91 22.06 5.04
C LEU A 337 -8.84 21.55 6.01
N LYS A 338 -8.58 22.28 7.10
CA LYS A 338 -7.66 21.86 8.16
C LYS A 338 -8.09 20.51 8.80
N PHE A 339 -9.40 20.35 9.04
CA PHE A 339 -9.94 19.10 9.56
C PHE A 339 -9.79 17.96 8.54
N VAL A 340 -10.10 18.19 7.27
CA VAL A 340 -9.93 17.18 6.19
C VAL A 340 -8.48 16.74 6.07
N VAL A 341 -7.53 17.69 6.06
CA VAL A 341 -6.10 17.36 6.01
C VAL A 341 -5.65 16.60 7.26
N TRP A 342 -6.14 16.98 8.44
CA TRP A 342 -5.87 16.26 9.68
C TRP A 342 -6.44 14.82 9.61
N LEU A 343 -7.65 14.65 9.12
CA LEU A 343 -8.28 13.34 8.95
C LEU A 343 -7.48 12.46 7.98
N LEU A 344 -7.08 13.02 6.81
CA LEU A 344 -6.24 12.30 5.85
C LEU A 344 -4.91 11.88 6.46
N LYS A 345 -4.24 12.77 7.22
CA LYS A 345 -3.00 12.42 7.94
C LYS A 345 -3.23 11.29 8.95
N THR A 346 -4.36 11.31 9.65
CA THR A 346 -4.72 10.28 10.62
C THR A 346 -4.98 8.95 9.93
N LEU A 347 -5.75 8.96 8.83
CA LEU A 347 -6.00 7.76 8.02
C LEU A 347 -4.69 7.19 7.43
N ASP A 348 -3.79 8.07 6.95
CA ASP A 348 -2.48 7.67 6.45
C ASP A 348 -1.62 7.04 7.54
N TYR A 349 -1.63 7.62 8.74
CA TYR A 349 -0.93 7.09 9.91
C TYR A 349 -1.30 5.63 10.20
N PHE A 350 -2.59 5.28 10.10
CA PHE A 350 -3.10 3.93 10.32
C PHE A 350 -3.11 3.04 9.08
N GLY A 351 -2.66 3.55 7.92
CA GLY A 351 -2.69 2.81 6.65
C GLY A 351 -4.09 2.58 6.08
N LEU A 352 -5.03 3.45 6.43
CA LEU A 352 -6.45 3.35 6.05
C LEU A 352 -6.83 4.20 4.84
N ILE A 353 -5.87 4.88 4.19
CA ILE A 353 -6.15 5.60 2.95
C ILE A 353 -6.44 4.58 1.85
N PRO A 354 -7.58 4.72 1.14
CA PRO A 354 -7.89 3.89 -0.01
C PRO A 354 -6.84 3.98 -1.11
N GLY A 355 -6.55 2.85 -1.79
CA GLY A 355 -5.49 2.78 -2.82
C GLY A 355 -5.66 3.81 -3.95
N PHE A 356 -6.90 4.11 -4.36
CA PHE A 356 -7.13 5.12 -5.40
C PHE A 356 -6.70 6.54 -4.97
N LEU A 357 -6.83 6.89 -3.67
CA LEU A 357 -6.36 8.17 -3.16
C LEU A 357 -4.84 8.21 -3.06
N LEU A 358 -4.19 7.09 -2.73
CA LEU A 358 -2.73 6.97 -2.76
C LEU A 358 -2.21 7.14 -4.18
N GLU A 359 -2.93 6.64 -5.18
CA GLU A 359 -2.58 6.75 -6.60
C GLU A 359 -2.65 8.20 -7.10
N ILE A 360 -3.73 8.90 -6.80
CA ILE A 360 -3.92 10.31 -7.22
C ILE A 360 -2.97 11.25 -6.44
N SER A 361 -2.60 10.90 -5.20
CA SER A 361 -1.80 11.78 -4.34
C SER A 361 -0.37 11.95 -4.86
N PRO A 362 0.11 13.16 -5.11
CA PRO A 362 1.49 13.41 -5.55
C PRO A 362 2.51 13.20 -4.43
N PHE A 363 2.06 13.02 -3.19
CA PHE A 363 2.90 12.89 -1.99
C PHE A 363 3.17 11.45 -1.58
N HIS A 364 2.58 10.47 -2.28
CA HIS A 364 2.76 9.04 -2.02
C HIS A 364 3.50 8.39 -3.18
N GLY A 365 4.70 7.87 -2.92
CA GLY A 365 5.57 7.29 -3.94
C GLY A 365 6.93 6.89 -3.38
N SER A 366 7.80 6.41 -4.28
CA SER A 366 9.17 5.99 -3.96
C SER A 366 10.16 7.14 -4.01
N ALA A 367 10.02 8.03 -4.99
CA ALA A 367 10.87 9.19 -5.12
C ALA A 367 10.20 10.31 -5.93
N TYR A 368 10.64 11.51 -5.69
CA TYR A 368 10.26 12.69 -6.48
C TYR A 368 11.48 13.24 -7.23
N PHE A 369 11.32 13.41 -8.54
CA PHE A 369 12.36 13.98 -9.39
C PHE A 369 11.96 15.36 -9.89
N THR A 370 12.92 16.26 -9.98
CA THR A 370 12.72 17.57 -10.61
C THR A 370 13.92 17.96 -11.47
N SER A 371 13.64 18.47 -12.65
CA SER A 371 14.65 18.94 -13.59
C SER A 371 14.72 20.47 -13.56
N MET A 372 15.80 21.01 -13.00
CA MET A 372 16.12 22.43 -13.10
C MET A 372 16.87 22.75 -14.41
N ALA A 373 17.24 21.73 -15.19
CA ALA A 373 17.97 21.88 -16.44
C ALA A 373 17.13 22.63 -17.50
N SER A 374 15.83 22.41 -17.55
CA SER A 374 14.92 23.10 -18.46
C SER A 374 14.81 24.61 -18.13
N LEU A 375 15.03 24.98 -16.87
CA LEU A 375 15.03 26.37 -16.40
C LEU A 375 16.43 27.03 -16.51
N GLY A 376 17.46 26.27 -16.92
CA GLY A 376 18.81 26.77 -17.05
C GLY A 376 19.55 27.09 -15.74
N ILE A 377 19.06 26.57 -14.60
CA ILE A 377 19.60 26.84 -13.26
C ILE A 377 20.30 25.61 -12.65
N PRO A 378 21.17 25.78 -11.64
CA PRO A 378 21.72 24.68 -10.87
C PRO A 378 20.63 23.97 -10.05
N PRO A 379 20.87 22.71 -9.60
CA PRO A 379 19.91 22.01 -8.78
C PRO A 379 19.82 22.61 -7.37
N VAL A 380 18.66 22.45 -6.76
CA VAL A 380 18.38 22.86 -5.38
C VAL A 380 18.20 21.66 -4.47
N TYR A 381 18.48 21.81 -3.18
CA TYR A 381 18.00 20.86 -2.18
C TYR A 381 16.52 21.12 -1.94
N HIS A 382 15.67 20.24 -2.41
CA HIS A 382 14.24 20.35 -2.16
C HIS A 382 13.89 19.65 -0.85
N HIS A 383 12.98 20.22 -0.06
CA HIS A 383 12.51 19.59 1.17
C HIS A 383 11.67 18.34 0.87
N LEU A 384 11.67 17.39 1.80
CA LEU A 384 10.70 16.32 1.83
C LEU A 384 9.39 16.83 2.44
N TYR A 385 8.27 16.34 1.93
CA TYR A 385 6.96 16.70 2.49
C TYR A 385 6.66 15.87 3.74
N ASP A 386 6.18 16.49 4.80
CA ASP A 386 5.73 15.79 6.02
C ASP A 386 4.38 15.08 5.83
N PHE A 387 3.67 15.40 4.73
CA PHE A 387 2.49 14.67 4.29
C PHE A 387 2.87 13.65 3.22
N GLY A 388 2.26 12.45 3.29
CA GLY A 388 2.54 11.37 2.34
C GLY A 388 3.73 10.49 2.72
N THR A 389 4.33 9.81 1.75
CA THR A 389 5.29 8.73 1.99
C THR A 389 6.59 8.82 1.19
N ILE A 390 6.79 9.85 0.36
CA ILE A 390 7.98 9.97 -0.48
C ILE A 390 9.24 10.19 0.37
N PRO A 391 10.19 9.24 0.36
CA PRO A 391 11.40 9.31 1.18
C PRO A 391 12.59 9.95 0.47
N VAL A 392 12.53 10.13 -0.84
CA VAL A 392 13.65 10.61 -1.67
C VAL A 392 13.20 11.74 -2.57
N PHE A 393 13.93 12.84 -2.56
CA PHE A 393 13.79 13.91 -3.53
C PHE A 393 15.11 14.08 -4.26
N CYS A 394 15.10 14.04 -5.60
CA CYS A 394 16.26 14.24 -6.45
C CYS A 394 16.04 15.43 -7.38
N ALA A 395 16.87 16.46 -7.28
CA ALA A 395 16.93 17.55 -8.22
C ALA A 395 18.21 17.48 -9.05
N PHE A 396 18.11 17.67 -10.36
CA PHE A 396 19.26 17.76 -11.24
C PHE A 396 19.23 19.05 -12.06
N GLY A 397 20.43 19.65 -12.22
CA GLY A 397 20.59 20.98 -12.77
C GLY A 397 21.00 21.00 -14.24
N ARG A 398 21.25 22.21 -14.72
CA ARG A 398 21.82 22.43 -16.05
C ARG A 398 23.22 21.80 -16.17
N LYS A 399 23.61 21.48 -17.39
CA LYS A 399 24.97 21.07 -17.71
C LYS A 399 25.93 22.26 -17.45
N ARG A 400 27.02 22.01 -16.73
CA ARG A 400 28.11 22.95 -16.59
C ARG A 400 29.39 22.47 -17.24
N ARG A 401 30.17 23.36 -17.81
CA ARG A 401 31.50 23.07 -18.34
C ARG A 401 32.54 23.42 -17.28
N VAL A 402 33.51 22.54 -17.12
CA VAL A 402 34.63 22.72 -16.21
C VAL A 402 35.92 22.46 -17.02
N THR A 403 36.85 23.37 -16.89
CA THR A 403 38.21 23.21 -17.46
C THR A 403 39.08 22.60 -16.36
N GLU A 404 39.63 21.44 -16.60
CA GLU A 404 40.48 20.69 -15.66
C GLU A 404 41.83 20.43 -16.27
N THR A 405 42.87 20.33 -15.45
CA THR A 405 44.21 19.91 -15.89
C THR A 405 44.36 18.44 -15.50
N VAL A 406 44.50 17.56 -16.52
CA VAL A 406 44.68 16.14 -16.34
C VAL A 406 45.99 15.78 -17.03
N ASP A 407 46.93 15.21 -16.32
CA ASP A 407 48.26 14.81 -16.82
C ASP A 407 49.04 15.94 -17.54
N GLY A 408 48.82 17.18 -17.07
CA GLY A 408 49.44 18.39 -17.64
C GLY A 408 48.72 18.99 -18.85
N GLU A 409 47.67 18.36 -19.34
CA GLU A 409 46.84 18.86 -20.44
C GLU A 409 45.54 19.50 -19.95
N THR A 410 45.13 20.56 -20.61
CA THR A 410 43.86 21.24 -20.30
C THR A 410 42.69 20.55 -21.01
N VAL A 411 41.79 19.94 -20.24
CA VAL A 411 40.64 19.21 -20.74
C VAL A 411 39.35 19.91 -20.33
N ASN A 412 38.44 20.10 -21.29
CA ASN A 412 37.11 20.63 -21.01
C ASN A 412 36.13 19.46 -20.80
N ARG A 413 35.59 19.35 -19.58
CA ARG A 413 34.61 18.33 -19.22
C ARG A 413 33.26 18.95 -18.97
N LYS A 414 32.22 18.16 -19.12
CA LYS A 414 30.84 18.55 -18.81
C LYS A 414 30.31 17.75 -17.63
N TYR A 415 29.65 18.45 -16.75
CA TYR A 415 29.05 17.87 -15.53
C TYR A 415 27.57 18.20 -15.42
N VAL A 416 26.83 17.30 -14.77
CA VAL A 416 25.50 17.55 -14.20
C VAL A 416 25.60 17.34 -12.71
N ASP A 417 25.16 18.37 -11.98
CA ASP A 417 25.08 18.30 -10.52
C ASP A 417 23.71 17.78 -10.12
N LEU A 418 23.70 16.86 -9.14
CA LEU A 418 22.50 16.29 -8.53
C LEU A 418 22.48 16.63 -7.06
N LYS A 419 21.29 16.93 -6.55
CA LYS A 419 21.04 17.19 -5.14
C LYS A 419 19.98 16.20 -4.67
N PHE A 420 20.31 15.46 -3.62
CA PHE A 420 19.43 14.49 -3.00
C PHE A 420 19.05 14.96 -1.61
N ASN A 421 17.76 14.81 -1.30
CA ASN A 421 17.26 14.87 0.05
C ASN A 421 16.63 13.52 0.37
N LEU A 422 17.13 12.85 1.40
CA LEU A 422 16.84 11.47 1.72
C LEU A 422 16.33 11.37 3.17
N ASP A 423 15.31 10.54 3.39
CA ASP A 423 14.76 10.25 4.72
C ASP A 423 15.66 9.24 5.44
N GLU A 424 16.39 9.65 6.46
CA GLU A 424 17.33 8.80 7.21
C GLU A 424 16.68 7.60 7.87
N ARG A 425 15.38 7.64 8.10
CA ARG A 425 14.64 6.57 8.80
C ARG A 425 14.43 5.30 7.97
N ILE A 426 14.65 5.35 6.65
CA ILE A 426 14.48 4.17 5.77
C ILE A 426 15.74 3.33 5.66
N CYS A 427 16.92 3.94 5.78
CA CYS A 427 18.21 3.26 5.82
C CYS A 427 19.29 4.20 6.34
N ASP A 428 20.38 3.62 6.85
CA ASP A 428 21.48 4.35 7.47
C ASP A 428 22.39 5.08 6.48
N GLY A 429 23.31 5.91 7.00
CA GLY A 429 24.24 6.69 6.19
C GLY A 429 25.23 5.84 5.40
N TYR A 430 25.63 4.66 5.89
CA TYR A 430 26.51 3.76 5.15
C TYR A 430 25.80 3.15 3.94
N TYR A 431 24.54 2.77 4.11
CA TYR A 431 23.70 2.30 3.03
C TYR A 431 23.54 3.38 1.96
N TYR A 432 23.22 4.62 2.35
CA TYR A 432 23.11 5.74 1.42
C TYR A 432 24.43 6.03 0.68
N ALA A 433 25.57 5.98 1.37
CA ALA A 433 26.86 6.15 0.71
C ALA A 433 27.11 5.08 -0.36
N SER A 434 26.71 3.85 -0.08
CA SER A 434 26.80 2.73 -1.04
C SER A 434 25.86 2.92 -2.23
N VAL A 435 24.64 3.38 -1.98
CA VAL A 435 23.62 3.74 -2.99
C VAL A 435 24.15 4.82 -3.92
N ILE A 436 24.63 5.94 -3.40
CA ILE A 436 25.11 7.07 -4.21
C ILE A 436 26.33 6.67 -5.07
N LYS A 437 27.28 5.93 -4.48
CA LYS A 437 28.43 5.42 -5.24
C LYS A 437 28.02 4.49 -6.38
N HIS A 438 27.04 3.63 -6.15
CA HIS A 438 26.54 2.72 -7.16
C HIS A 438 25.79 3.47 -8.28
N PHE A 439 24.91 4.38 -7.90
CA PHE A 439 24.18 5.25 -8.81
C PHE A 439 25.13 6.07 -9.72
N ALA A 440 26.14 6.73 -9.13
CA ALA A 440 27.14 7.47 -9.89
C ALA A 440 27.94 6.57 -10.85
N ARG A 441 28.25 5.32 -10.47
CA ARG A 441 28.91 4.34 -11.34
C ARG A 441 28.07 3.98 -12.56
N ILE A 442 26.76 3.80 -12.38
CA ILE A 442 25.82 3.54 -13.49
C ILE A 442 25.81 4.73 -14.44
N LEU A 443 25.75 5.96 -13.94
CA LEU A 443 25.75 7.17 -14.77
C LEU A 443 27.06 7.35 -15.57
N LYS A 444 28.19 6.89 -15.02
CA LYS A 444 29.49 6.86 -15.75
C LYS A 444 29.56 5.77 -16.82
N ASN A 445 28.80 4.69 -16.68
CA ASN A 445 28.70 3.60 -17.66
C ASN A 445 27.23 3.25 -17.93
N PRO A 446 26.48 4.10 -18.64
CA PRO A 446 25.04 3.95 -18.81
C PRO A 446 24.63 2.78 -19.71
N SER A 447 25.55 2.16 -20.46
CA SER A 447 25.24 0.99 -21.31
C SER A 447 24.74 -0.22 -20.51
N VAL A 448 25.04 -0.31 -19.21
CA VAL A 448 24.48 -1.36 -18.33
C VAL A 448 22.95 -1.28 -18.18
N LEU A 449 22.34 -0.17 -18.62
CA LEU A 449 20.91 0.04 -18.60
C LEU A 449 20.18 -0.51 -19.85
N ASP A 450 20.91 -0.99 -20.83
CA ASP A 450 20.33 -1.57 -22.06
C ASP A 450 19.67 -2.93 -21.79
N GLU A 451 20.11 -3.64 -20.76
CA GLU A 451 19.59 -4.94 -20.39
C GLU A 451 19.02 -4.92 -18.97
N PRO A 452 18.07 -5.80 -18.63
CA PRO A 452 17.60 -5.97 -17.26
C PRO A 452 18.74 -6.35 -16.31
N PRO A 453 18.64 -6.08 -15.00
CA PRO A 453 19.63 -6.53 -14.01
C PRO A 453 19.65 -8.05 -13.94
N ALA A 454 20.84 -8.66 -13.82
CA ALA A 454 20.98 -10.10 -13.65
C ALA A 454 20.28 -10.62 -12.37
N VAL A 455 20.27 -9.82 -11.33
CA VAL A 455 19.65 -10.14 -10.03
C VAL A 455 18.90 -8.90 -9.51
N VAL A 456 17.72 -9.11 -8.99
CA VAL A 456 17.00 -8.13 -8.16
C VAL A 456 17.06 -8.62 -6.73
N GLU A 457 17.68 -7.83 -5.87
CA GLU A 457 17.80 -8.15 -4.45
C GLU A 457 16.46 -7.95 -3.75
N GLU A 458 16.09 -8.87 -2.88
CA GLU A 458 14.90 -8.75 -2.05
C GLU A 458 15.20 -7.93 -0.79
N ASP A 459 14.24 -7.09 -0.40
CA ASP A 459 14.30 -6.39 0.87
C ASP A 459 14.01 -7.34 2.04
N ILE A 460 14.59 -7.02 3.21
CA ILE A 460 14.38 -7.79 4.44
C ILE A 460 12.89 -7.94 4.77
N PRO A 461 12.49 -9.07 5.38
CA PRO A 461 11.11 -9.37 5.71
C PRO A 461 10.50 -8.47 6.79
#